data_5619717476435d7c7f7d4da2c9b2211d
#
_entry.id   5619717476435d7c7f7d4da2c9b2211d
#
_cell.length_a   1.000
_cell.length_b   1.000
_cell.length_c   1.000
_cell.angle_alpha   90.00
_cell.angle_beta   90.00
_cell.angle_gamma   90.00
#
_symmetry.space_group_name_H-M   'P 1'
#
loop_
_entity.id
_entity.type
_entity.pdbx_description
1 polymer ?
#
loop_
_entity_poly.entity_id
_entity_poly.type
_entity_poly.pdbx_seq_one_letter_code
_entity_poly.pdbx_strand_id
1 'polypeptide(L)'
;MTAALIAAASMLTPGAARAQASLYVPLDDIAYQFADALIARGELRGVSLLERPYTAQQMAAGADSALSHTHSAVIRSYAIALRTALQRYTVNAAGATTSPDAPAFLLNGDLFSTAATSGEKELMLADTNSSVTGGGGVRLAMVAGNIAAIMHPVMDNQLNHDPDFAGRQDRVIAGRMQDAYVSGQWTYATVFVGRMARNWGPSSLQGLQLGSAPYTYDHIYTQIGTDRIHMSALATRLDDAFEPDGVYARYFYTHRLSVRWRDLEVGASEGMIAYGIGRSYDPSLLNPLNIYALSWRNEHVSGNLTLGGTMALRTAFGNYSSELLIGNRQIDSCPQLTCQEPASYGFSATAEGVPLFGDQRLFASYSRLSGLAYRAKEGSMGEYASLGIGLGQEFSDYDEVKLGADLAIVPFTTIRAYGAYRRQGQGDYHLPFPTPEEYPTTPGFLQGVVERVPRRGGTGGGMIAPGVRLTGDLGVNHWTN
;
A
#
# COMPACT_ATOMS: atom_id res chain seq x y z
N MET A 1 -4.82 26.08 19.40
CA MET A 1 -4.66 25.38 18.10
C MET A 1 -4.38 26.31 16.90
N THR A 2 -4.54 27.62 16.98
CA THR A 2 -4.32 28.57 15.88
C THR A 2 -2.86 28.96 15.63
N ALA A 3 -1.97 28.82 16.58
CA ALA A 3 -0.58 29.30 16.46
C ALA A 3 0.36 28.35 15.68
N ALA A 4 0.10 27.04 15.67
CA ALA A 4 0.96 26.06 14.97
C ALA A 4 0.71 26.05 13.45
N LEU A 5 -0.49 26.40 13.00
CA LEU A 5 -0.82 26.54 11.57
C LEU A 5 -0.23 27.82 10.95
N ILE A 6 0.00 28.84 11.74
CA ILE A 6 0.56 30.14 11.28
C ILE A 6 2.09 30.05 11.13
N ALA A 7 2.76 29.24 11.94
CA ALA A 7 4.23 29.04 11.84
C ALA A 7 4.65 28.28 10.58
N ALA A 8 3.81 27.40 10.03
CA ALA A 8 4.07 26.71 8.77
C ALA A 8 3.90 27.62 7.54
N ALA A 9 3.13 28.71 7.66
CA ALA A 9 2.88 29.63 6.56
C ALA A 9 4.00 30.65 6.31
N SER A 10 4.90 30.87 7.25
CA SER A 10 5.94 31.89 7.18
C SER A 10 7.30 31.44 6.60
N MET A 11 7.46 30.18 6.21
CA MET A 11 8.68 29.70 5.55
C MET A 11 8.63 29.77 4.01
N LEU A 12 7.70 30.47 3.45
CA LEU A 12 7.54 30.67 2.01
C LEU A 12 8.36 31.88 1.52
N THR A 13 9.69 31.73 1.41
CA THR A 13 10.48 32.71 0.64
C THR A 13 10.31 32.45 -0.85
N PRO A 14 9.92 33.47 -1.66
CA PRO A 14 9.79 33.35 -3.10
C PRO A 14 11.16 33.40 -3.74
N GLY A 15 11.66 32.25 -4.24
CA GLY A 15 12.93 32.24 -4.96
C GLY A 15 13.39 30.90 -5.55
N ALA A 16 12.81 29.79 -5.11
CA ALA A 16 13.08 28.49 -5.75
C ALA A 16 12.08 28.22 -6.87
N ALA A 17 12.49 27.57 -7.94
CA ALA A 17 11.60 27.07 -8.97
C ALA A 17 10.45 26.32 -8.27
N ARG A 18 9.24 26.87 -8.33
CA ARG A 18 8.07 26.32 -7.67
C ARG A 18 7.80 24.96 -8.32
N ALA A 19 8.00 23.88 -7.58
CA ALA A 19 7.53 22.57 -8.00
C ALA A 19 5.99 22.65 -8.07
N GLN A 20 5.42 22.49 -9.24
CA GLN A 20 3.98 22.39 -9.41
C GLN A 20 3.51 21.09 -8.76
N ALA A 21 2.42 21.12 -8.00
CA ALA A 21 1.85 19.92 -7.44
C ALA A 21 1.46 18.92 -8.54
N SER A 22 1.51 17.63 -8.22
CA SER A 22 1.16 16.56 -9.15
C SER A 22 0.19 15.59 -8.50
N LEU A 23 -0.74 15.06 -9.29
CA LEU A 23 -1.66 14.02 -8.86
C LEU A 23 -0.90 12.74 -8.55
N TYR A 24 -1.31 12.05 -7.49
CA TYR A 24 -0.86 10.69 -7.22
C TYR A 24 -1.52 9.70 -8.16
N VAL A 25 -0.78 8.66 -8.54
CA VAL A 25 -1.30 7.55 -9.35
C VAL A 25 -1.81 6.47 -8.39
N PRO A 26 -3.09 6.06 -8.47
CA PRO A 26 -3.64 4.98 -7.64
C PRO A 26 -2.90 3.66 -7.84
N LEU A 27 -2.77 2.84 -6.78
CA LEU A 27 -1.95 1.62 -6.80
C LEU A 27 -2.47 0.54 -7.75
N ASP A 28 -3.75 0.53 -8.05
CA ASP A 28 -4.43 -0.38 -8.98
C ASP A 28 -4.36 0.08 -10.45
N ASP A 29 -3.70 1.21 -10.72
CA ASP A 29 -3.55 1.71 -12.08
C ASP A 29 -2.55 0.89 -12.90
N ILE A 30 -2.87 0.62 -14.18
CA ILE A 30 -1.98 -0.06 -15.13
C ILE A 30 -0.60 0.63 -15.26
N ALA A 31 -0.50 1.92 -14.96
CA ALA A 31 0.76 2.65 -14.94
C ALA A 31 1.81 1.98 -14.03
N TYR A 32 1.38 1.35 -12.92
CA TYR A 32 2.30 0.62 -12.05
C TYR A 32 2.87 -0.63 -12.69
N GLN A 33 2.12 -1.33 -13.54
CA GLN A 33 2.65 -2.50 -14.26
C GLN A 33 3.82 -2.09 -15.16
N PHE A 34 3.69 -0.97 -15.88
CA PHE A 34 4.78 -0.44 -16.71
C PHE A 34 5.91 0.17 -15.89
N ALA A 35 5.59 0.86 -14.80
CA ALA A 35 6.59 1.41 -13.89
C ALA A 35 7.44 0.29 -13.27
N ASP A 36 6.81 -0.80 -12.78
CA ASP A 36 7.50 -1.95 -12.21
C ASP A 36 8.34 -2.69 -13.24
N ALA A 37 7.84 -2.84 -14.47
CA ALA A 37 8.60 -3.41 -15.57
C ALA A 37 9.85 -2.58 -15.93
N LEU A 38 9.77 -1.25 -15.83
CA LEU A 38 10.90 -0.34 -16.01
C LEU A 38 11.86 -0.39 -14.80
N ILE A 39 11.33 -0.37 -13.56
CA ILE A 39 12.14 -0.50 -12.35
C ILE A 39 12.93 -1.82 -12.36
N ALA A 40 12.30 -2.93 -12.76
CA ALA A 40 12.95 -4.24 -12.89
C ALA A 40 14.08 -4.25 -13.94
N ARG A 41 14.14 -3.25 -14.81
CA ARG A 41 15.20 -3.07 -15.84
C ARG A 41 16.19 -1.94 -15.52
N GLY A 42 16.16 -1.45 -14.28
CA GLY A 42 17.09 -0.44 -13.78
C GLY A 42 16.71 1.01 -14.09
N GLU A 43 15.51 1.21 -14.61
CA GLU A 43 14.96 2.55 -14.89
C GLU A 43 14.21 3.13 -13.67
N LEU A 44 13.62 4.33 -13.81
CA LEU A 44 12.86 5.02 -12.74
C LEU A 44 13.62 5.11 -11.41
N ARG A 45 14.90 5.43 -11.44
CA ARG A 45 15.77 5.48 -10.24
C ARG A 45 15.34 6.54 -9.23
N GLY A 46 14.56 7.54 -9.65
CA GLY A 46 14.08 8.61 -8.79
C GLY A 46 12.98 8.21 -7.81
N VAL A 47 12.28 7.08 -8.02
CA VAL A 47 11.18 6.65 -7.15
C VAL A 47 11.68 5.72 -6.03
N SER A 48 10.95 5.65 -4.92
CA SER A 48 11.20 4.69 -3.83
C SER A 48 10.83 3.27 -4.26
N LEU A 49 11.56 2.26 -3.75
CA LEU A 49 11.16 0.86 -3.87
C LEU A 49 10.24 0.41 -2.72
N LEU A 50 10.11 1.25 -1.69
CA LEU A 50 9.48 0.91 -0.41
C LEU A 50 8.28 1.79 -0.06
N GLU A 51 8.02 2.84 -0.83
CA GLU A 51 6.92 3.78 -0.55
C GLU A 51 6.13 4.09 -1.81
N ARG A 52 4.83 3.84 -1.75
CA ARG A 52 3.84 4.17 -2.79
C ARG A 52 2.62 4.84 -2.15
N PRO A 53 1.88 5.68 -2.87
CA PRO A 53 1.87 5.91 -4.32
C PRO A 53 2.92 6.91 -4.80
N TYR A 54 3.28 6.82 -6.08
CA TYR A 54 4.09 7.82 -6.78
C TYR A 54 3.20 8.91 -7.38
N THR A 55 3.76 10.10 -7.58
CA THR A 55 3.09 11.13 -8.37
C THR A 55 3.24 10.86 -9.86
N ALA A 56 2.29 11.35 -10.65
CA ALA A 56 2.35 11.26 -12.11
C ALA A 56 3.62 11.94 -12.67
N GLN A 57 4.06 13.03 -12.04
CA GLN A 57 5.30 13.72 -12.41
C GLN A 57 6.55 12.86 -12.17
N GLN A 58 6.64 12.19 -11.01
CA GLN A 58 7.78 11.29 -10.73
C GLN A 58 7.87 10.14 -11.73
N MET A 59 6.74 9.50 -12.04
CA MET A 59 6.68 8.44 -13.03
C MET A 59 7.01 8.95 -14.44
N ALA A 60 6.47 10.10 -14.82
CA ALA A 60 6.70 10.71 -16.13
C ALA A 60 8.17 11.08 -16.32
N ALA A 61 8.80 11.72 -15.33
CA ALA A 61 10.22 12.07 -15.37
C ALA A 61 11.11 10.82 -15.53
N GLY A 62 10.77 9.73 -14.83
CA GLY A 62 11.46 8.46 -14.98
C GLY A 62 11.29 7.84 -16.37
N ALA A 63 10.09 7.90 -16.95
CA ALA A 63 9.84 7.42 -18.32
C ALA A 63 10.59 8.26 -19.36
N ASP A 64 10.60 9.59 -19.23
CA ASP A 64 11.32 10.50 -20.11
C ASP A 64 12.85 10.26 -20.04
N SER A 65 13.37 10.05 -18.82
CA SER A 65 14.75 9.65 -18.62
C SER A 65 15.06 8.35 -19.37
N ALA A 66 14.25 7.30 -19.21
CA ALA A 66 14.43 6.04 -19.92
C ALA A 66 14.42 6.23 -21.45
N LEU A 67 13.48 7.02 -21.99
CA LEU A 67 13.38 7.30 -23.42
C LEU A 67 14.61 8.02 -23.99
N SER A 68 15.26 8.87 -23.18
CA SER A 68 16.39 9.68 -23.63
C SER A 68 17.70 8.91 -23.83
N HIS A 69 17.89 7.77 -23.16
CA HIS A 69 19.16 7.03 -23.17
C HIS A 69 19.05 5.55 -23.59
N THR A 70 17.81 4.99 -23.64
CA THR A 70 17.67 3.56 -23.94
C THR A 70 17.83 3.23 -25.40
N HIS A 71 18.52 2.13 -25.68
CA HIS A 71 18.56 1.47 -26.99
C HIS A 71 17.65 0.23 -27.05
N SER A 72 17.12 -0.25 -25.92
CA SER A 72 16.18 -1.38 -25.87
C SER A 72 14.81 -0.97 -26.39
N ALA A 73 14.31 -1.72 -27.39
CA ALA A 73 12.95 -1.54 -27.90
C ALA A 73 11.89 -1.84 -26.83
N VAL A 74 12.17 -2.78 -25.91
CA VAL A 74 11.28 -3.16 -24.81
C VAL A 74 11.17 -2.03 -23.80
N ILE A 75 12.29 -1.49 -23.31
CA ILE A 75 12.29 -0.37 -22.37
C ILE A 75 11.57 0.83 -23.00
N ARG A 76 11.84 1.11 -24.28
CA ARG A 76 11.15 2.17 -25.01
C ARG A 76 9.64 1.96 -25.07
N SER A 77 9.18 0.73 -25.37
CA SER A 77 7.75 0.42 -25.42
C SER A 77 7.07 0.61 -24.07
N TYR A 78 7.68 0.18 -22.98
CA TYR A 78 7.15 0.37 -21.63
C TYR A 78 7.15 1.84 -21.20
N ALA A 79 8.19 2.60 -21.54
CA ALA A 79 8.24 4.03 -21.22
C ALA A 79 7.16 4.83 -21.98
N ILE A 80 6.90 4.50 -23.25
CA ILE A 80 5.82 5.09 -24.04
C ILE A 80 4.46 4.68 -23.45
N ALA A 81 4.27 3.38 -23.08
CA ALA A 81 3.04 2.90 -22.47
C ALA A 81 2.77 3.59 -21.13
N LEU A 82 3.80 3.74 -20.29
CA LEU A 82 3.70 4.50 -19.04
C LEU A 82 3.29 5.95 -19.29
N ARG A 83 3.94 6.65 -20.21
CA ARG A 83 3.58 8.03 -20.58
C ARG A 83 2.13 8.13 -21.06
N THR A 84 1.68 7.17 -21.86
CA THR A 84 0.29 7.12 -22.34
C THR A 84 -0.69 6.87 -21.19
N ALA A 85 -0.40 5.95 -20.28
CA ALA A 85 -1.21 5.70 -19.10
C ALA A 85 -1.31 6.93 -18.19
N LEU A 86 -0.23 7.71 -18.09
CA LEU A 86 -0.17 8.91 -17.24
C LEU A 86 -0.91 10.13 -17.82
N GLN A 87 -1.30 10.13 -19.09
CA GLN A 87 -2.04 11.25 -19.69
C GLN A 87 -3.31 11.61 -18.92
N ARG A 88 -3.96 10.63 -18.33
CA ARG A 88 -5.17 10.84 -17.51
C ARG A 88 -4.93 11.45 -16.11
N TYR A 89 -3.67 11.65 -15.74
CA TYR A 89 -3.23 12.34 -14.52
C TYR A 89 -2.47 13.63 -14.83
N THR A 90 -2.27 13.93 -16.11
CA THR A 90 -1.58 15.14 -16.53
C THR A 90 -2.60 16.21 -16.81
N VAL A 91 -2.63 17.21 -15.95
CA VAL A 91 -3.47 18.38 -16.15
C VAL A 91 -2.76 19.28 -17.15
N ASN A 92 -3.20 19.25 -18.40
CA ASN A 92 -2.70 20.17 -19.40
C ASN A 92 -3.30 21.55 -19.15
N ALA A 93 -2.48 22.52 -18.99
CA ALA A 93 -2.88 23.94 -19.02
C ALA A 93 -3.28 24.35 -20.45
N ALA A 94 -4.23 23.63 -21.04
CA ALA A 94 -4.75 23.98 -22.36
C ALA A 94 -5.43 25.34 -22.29
N GLY A 95 -4.74 26.38 -22.74
CA GLY A 95 -5.19 27.75 -22.72
C GLY A 95 -4.73 28.60 -21.52
N ALA A 96 -3.88 28.07 -20.63
CA ALA A 96 -3.30 28.85 -19.55
C ALA A 96 -2.27 29.85 -20.14
N THR A 97 -2.78 30.96 -20.54
CA THR A 97 -1.99 32.17 -20.69
C THR A 97 -1.50 32.58 -19.30
N THR A 98 -0.21 32.50 -19.07
CA THR A 98 0.56 33.43 -18.27
C THR A 98 0.80 33.20 -16.79
N SER A 99 0.16 32.32 -16.05
CA SER A 99 0.54 32.11 -14.65
C SER A 99 0.72 30.62 -14.30
N PRO A 100 1.87 30.19 -13.78
CA PRO A 100 2.07 28.83 -13.30
C PRO A 100 1.17 28.46 -12.09
N ASP A 101 0.55 29.43 -11.46
CA ASP A 101 -0.37 29.26 -10.34
C ASP A 101 -1.85 29.20 -10.77
N ALA A 102 -2.15 29.38 -12.06
CA ALA A 102 -3.53 29.30 -12.56
C ALA A 102 -4.09 27.88 -12.38
N PRO A 103 -5.33 27.72 -11.88
CA PRO A 103 -5.92 26.40 -11.72
C PRO A 103 -6.16 25.75 -13.09
N ALA A 104 -5.70 24.53 -13.20
CA ALA A 104 -5.95 23.69 -14.36
C ALA A 104 -6.81 22.49 -13.92
N PHE A 105 -7.81 22.14 -14.73
CA PHE A 105 -8.78 21.09 -14.44
C PHE A 105 -8.64 19.93 -15.41
N LEU A 106 -8.97 18.75 -14.91
CA LEU A 106 -9.02 17.52 -15.67
C LEU A 106 -10.36 16.83 -15.39
N LEU A 107 -11.05 16.43 -16.45
CA LEU A 107 -12.24 15.59 -16.37
C LEU A 107 -12.05 14.37 -17.26
N ASN A 108 -12.11 13.19 -16.66
CA ASN A 108 -12.04 11.90 -17.36
C ASN A 108 -13.17 10.99 -16.91
N GLY A 109 -13.69 10.19 -17.83
CA GLY A 109 -14.59 9.08 -17.54
C GLY A 109 -13.91 7.75 -17.87
N ASP A 110 -14.13 6.76 -17.02
CA ASP A 110 -13.68 5.38 -17.22
C ASP A 110 -14.90 4.46 -17.26
N LEU A 111 -14.92 3.54 -18.23
CA LEU A 111 -15.83 2.40 -18.25
C LEU A 111 -15.00 1.13 -18.20
N PHE A 112 -15.44 0.14 -17.44
CA PHE A 112 -14.73 -1.12 -17.34
C PHE A 112 -15.69 -2.30 -17.27
N SER A 113 -15.20 -3.45 -17.64
CA SER A 113 -15.86 -4.74 -17.45
C SER A 113 -14.82 -5.74 -16.96
N THR A 114 -15.21 -6.57 -16.02
CA THR A 114 -14.37 -7.60 -15.42
C THR A 114 -15.07 -8.95 -15.58
N ALA A 115 -14.33 -9.95 -16.05
CA ALA A 115 -14.76 -11.34 -16.00
C ALA A 115 -13.89 -12.03 -14.93
N ALA A 116 -14.52 -12.56 -13.91
CA ALA A 116 -13.84 -13.21 -12.80
C ALA A 116 -14.48 -14.56 -12.47
N THR A 117 -13.69 -15.48 -11.95
CA THR A 117 -14.15 -16.77 -11.41
C THR A 117 -14.45 -16.71 -9.91
N SER A 118 -14.26 -15.55 -9.29
CA SER A 118 -14.56 -15.27 -7.89
C SER A 118 -15.07 -13.84 -7.75
N GLY A 119 -15.98 -13.59 -6.82
CA GLY A 119 -16.41 -12.26 -6.40
C GLY A 119 -15.41 -11.57 -5.47
N GLU A 120 -14.54 -12.35 -4.86
CA GLU A 120 -13.53 -11.90 -3.91
C GLU A 120 -12.45 -11.03 -4.58
N LYS A 121 -12.02 -10.00 -3.87
CA LYS A 121 -10.87 -9.18 -4.29
C LYS A 121 -9.56 -9.97 -4.18
N GLU A 122 -9.45 -10.81 -3.16
CA GLU A 122 -8.28 -11.67 -2.95
C GLU A 122 -8.45 -13.01 -3.66
N LEU A 123 -7.58 -13.26 -4.65
CA LEU A 123 -7.65 -14.46 -5.51
C LEU A 123 -7.29 -15.77 -4.80
N MET A 124 -6.83 -15.70 -3.56
CA MET A 124 -6.58 -16.90 -2.72
C MET A 124 -7.84 -17.44 -2.08
N LEU A 125 -8.89 -16.64 -1.95
CA LEU A 125 -10.17 -17.09 -1.41
C LEU A 125 -10.94 -17.87 -2.47
N ALA A 126 -11.47 -19.01 -2.09
CA ALA A 126 -12.24 -19.87 -3.00
C ALA A 126 -13.71 -19.41 -3.00
N ASP A 127 -14.09 -18.68 -4.02
CA ASP A 127 -15.49 -18.46 -4.34
C ASP A 127 -15.84 -19.23 -5.63
N THR A 128 -17.03 -19.83 -5.66
CA THR A 128 -17.52 -20.60 -6.82
C THR A 128 -18.35 -19.75 -7.78
N ASN A 129 -18.54 -18.48 -7.50
CA ASN A 129 -19.40 -17.60 -8.27
C ASN A 129 -18.62 -16.89 -9.38
N SER A 130 -18.56 -17.52 -10.57
CA SER A 130 -18.06 -16.82 -11.75
C SER A 130 -19.05 -15.73 -12.20
N SER A 131 -18.54 -14.55 -12.46
CA SER A 131 -19.36 -13.43 -12.88
C SER A 131 -18.69 -12.59 -13.97
N VAL A 132 -19.53 -11.93 -14.76
CA VAL A 132 -19.13 -10.81 -15.61
C VAL A 132 -19.77 -9.56 -15.01
N THR A 133 -18.94 -8.66 -14.56
CA THR A 133 -19.35 -7.43 -13.92
C THR A 133 -18.93 -6.23 -14.75
N GLY A 134 -19.49 -5.10 -14.50
CA GLY A 134 -19.14 -3.87 -15.18
C GLY A 134 -19.43 -2.65 -14.32
N GLY A 135 -18.73 -1.59 -14.64
CA GLY A 135 -18.84 -0.36 -13.89
C GLY A 135 -18.29 0.82 -14.66
N GLY A 136 -18.30 1.94 -13.99
CA GLY A 136 -17.74 3.17 -14.51
C GLY A 136 -17.39 4.14 -13.40
N GLY A 137 -16.50 5.05 -13.71
CA GLY A 137 -16.06 6.11 -12.81
C GLY A 137 -15.90 7.43 -13.53
N VAL A 138 -15.96 8.50 -12.76
CA VAL A 138 -15.66 9.85 -13.25
C VAL A 138 -14.56 10.43 -12.37
N ARG A 139 -13.49 10.90 -12.99
CA ARG A 139 -12.38 11.55 -12.31
C ARG A 139 -12.41 13.03 -12.61
N LEU A 140 -12.63 13.84 -11.57
CA LEU A 140 -12.44 15.27 -11.60
C LEU A 140 -11.20 15.63 -10.81
N ALA A 141 -10.26 16.31 -11.42
CA ALA A 141 -9.03 16.74 -10.75
C ALA A 141 -8.72 18.21 -11.03
N MET A 142 -7.99 18.82 -10.11
CA MET A 142 -7.51 20.20 -10.20
C MET A 142 -6.06 20.24 -9.71
N VAL A 143 -5.25 21.04 -10.41
CA VAL A 143 -3.91 21.40 -9.94
C VAL A 143 -3.79 22.94 -10.03
N ALA A 144 -3.34 23.56 -8.94
CA ALA A 144 -3.14 25.01 -8.84
C ALA A 144 -1.90 25.28 -7.98
N GLY A 145 -0.81 25.70 -8.58
CA GLY A 145 0.46 25.93 -7.89
C GLY A 145 0.90 24.66 -7.11
N ASN A 146 0.95 24.77 -5.80
CA ASN A 146 1.37 23.67 -4.90
C ASN A 146 0.20 22.77 -4.43
N ILE A 147 -1.01 22.99 -4.93
CA ILE A 147 -2.21 22.26 -4.52
C ILE A 147 -2.64 21.32 -5.64
N ALA A 148 -2.89 20.07 -5.30
CA ALA A 148 -3.54 19.08 -6.16
C ALA A 148 -4.76 18.51 -5.44
N ALA A 149 -5.87 18.37 -6.14
CA ALA A 149 -7.10 17.79 -5.63
C ALA A 149 -7.70 16.82 -6.66
N ILE A 150 -8.34 15.78 -6.17
CA ILE A 150 -9.03 14.79 -7.01
C ILE A 150 -10.31 14.32 -6.33
N MET A 151 -11.30 13.98 -7.14
CA MET A 151 -12.49 13.26 -6.77
C MET A 151 -12.74 12.18 -7.82
N HIS A 152 -12.84 10.91 -7.41
CA HIS A 152 -13.01 9.76 -8.27
C HIS A 152 -14.08 8.81 -7.71
N PRO A 153 -15.36 9.11 -7.86
CA PRO A 153 -16.44 8.16 -7.61
C PRO A 153 -16.42 7.06 -8.66
N VAL A 154 -16.61 5.82 -8.20
CA VAL A 154 -16.72 4.61 -9.01
C VAL A 154 -18.00 3.90 -8.61
N MET A 155 -18.73 3.40 -9.61
CA MET A 155 -19.91 2.56 -9.44
C MET A 155 -19.69 1.26 -10.20
N ASP A 156 -19.93 0.14 -9.56
CA ASP A 156 -19.89 -1.17 -10.21
C ASP A 156 -20.87 -2.15 -9.56
N ASN A 157 -21.13 -3.25 -10.24
CA ASN A 157 -21.98 -4.31 -9.75
C ASN A 157 -21.19 -5.51 -9.18
N GLN A 158 -19.87 -5.38 -9.00
CA GLN A 158 -19.04 -6.40 -8.34
C GLN A 158 -18.99 -6.19 -6.83
N LEU A 159 -19.00 -4.92 -6.36
CA LEU A 159 -18.85 -4.59 -4.94
C LEU A 159 -19.87 -5.28 -4.02
N ASN A 160 -21.07 -5.56 -4.52
CA ASN A 160 -22.10 -6.27 -3.75
C ASN A 160 -21.87 -7.80 -3.66
N HIS A 161 -20.92 -8.35 -4.41
CA HIS A 161 -20.49 -9.74 -4.36
C HIS A 161 -19.19 -9.94 -3.57
N ASP A 162 -18.53 -8.85 -3.19
CA ASP A 162 -17.32 -8.90 -2.38
C ASP A 162 -17.69 -8.85 -0.88
N PRO A 163 -17.47 -9.93 -0.11
CA PRO A 163 -17.80 -9.96 1.32
C PRO A 163 -16.99 -8.95 2.13
N ASP A 164 -15.81 -8.55 1.66
CA ASP A 164 -14.96 -7.55 2.32
C ASP A 164 -15.42 -6.11 2.07
N PHE A 165 -16.41 -5.92 1.20
CA PHE A 165 -16.97 -4.60 0.98
C PHE A 165 -17.97 -4.23 2.10
N ALA A 166 -17.56 -3.38 3.01
CA ALA A 166 -18.38 -2.91 4.15
C ALA A 166 -19.55 -1.97 3.76
N GLY A 167 -19.76 -1.73 2.46
CA GLY A 167 -20.88 -0.94 1.96
C GLY A 167 -22.19 -1.73 1.88
N ARG A 168 -23.17 -1.16 1.19
CA ARG A 168 -24.47 -1.79 1.00
C ARG A 168 -24.40 -2.89 -0.04
N GLN A 169 -24.51 -4.15 0.39
CA GLN A 169 -24.52 -5.34 -0.46
C GLN A 169 -25.94 -5.67 -0.99
N ASP A 170 -26.98 -5.00 -0.49
CA ASP A 170 -28.38 -5.18 -0.92
C ASP A 170 -28.72 -4.41 -2.22
N ARG A 171 -27.76 -3.79 -2.88
CA ARG A 171 -27.95 -3.03 -4.11
C ARG A 171 -27.31 -3.72 -5.29
N VAL A 172 -28.00 -3.74 -6.43
CA VAL A 172 -27.49 -4.30 -7.70
C VAL A 172 -26.25 -3.53 -8.18
N ILE A 173 -26.20 -2.24 -7.93
CA ILE A 173 -25.05 -1.37 -8.23
C ILE A 173 -24.65 -0.71 -6.93
N ALA A 174 -23.41 -0.91 -6.53
CA ALA A 174 -22.78 -0.22 -5.42
C ALA A 174 -21.85 0.88 -5.94
N GLY A 175 -21.70 1.93 -5.13
CA GLY A 175 -20.80 3.03 -5.44
C GLY A 175 -19.86 3.31 -4.29
N ARG A 176 -18.63 3.71 -4.61
CA ARG A 176 -17.65 4.16 -3.63
C ARG A 176 -16.79 5.29 -4.16
N MET A 177 -16.24 6.06 -3.24
CA MET A 177 -15.14 6.96 -3.59
C MET A 177 -13.85 6.14 -3.64
N GLN A 178 -13.28 5.99 -4.84
CA GLN A 178 -12.00 5.30 -5.04
C GLN A 178 -10.86 6.15 -4.47
N ASP A 179 -10.78 7.39 -4.94
CA ASP A 179 -9.84 8.40 -4.48
C ASP A 179 -10.58 9.72 -4.30
N ALA A 180 -10.30 10.41 -3.21
CA ALA A 180 -10.85 11.76 -2.96
C ALA A 180 -9.93 12.46 -1.98
N TYR A 181 -9.15 13.44 -2.47
CA TYR A 181 -8.19 14.12 -1.61
C TYR A 181 -7.87 15.53 -2.06
N VAL A 182 -7.31 16.28 -1.13
CA VAL A 182 -6.57 17.53 -1.36
C VAL A 182 -5.15 17.32 -0.83
N SER A 183 -4.15 17.66 -1.64
CA SER A 183 -2.74 17.56 -1.29
C SER A 183 -2.01 18.88 -1.55
N GLY A 184 -1.31 19.37 -0.55
CA GLY A 184 -0.34 20.45 -0.68
C GLY A 184 1.07 19.87 -0.79
N GLN A 185 1.82 20.26 -1.83
CA GLN A 185 3.14 19.72 -2.15
C GLN A 185 4.15 20.84 -2.27
N TRP A 186 5.16 20.83 -1.43
CA TRP A 186 6.28 21.79 -1.41
C TRP A 186 7.60 21.05 -1.49
N THR A 187 8.69 21.76 -1.66
CA THR A 187 10.03 21.19 -1.80
C THR A 187 10.43 20.27 -0.62
N TYR A 188 10.02 20.61 0.59
CA TYR A 188 10.42 19.89 1.81
C TYR A 188 9.23 19.40 2.64
N ALA A 189 8.02 19.55 2.16
CA ALA A 189 6.84 19.14 2.88
C ALA A 189 5.71 18.73 1.93
N THR A 190 4.96 17.72 2.35
CA THR A 190 3.69 17.33 1.75
C THR A 190 2.66 17.21 2.86
N VAL A 191 1.46 17.75 2.62
CA VAL A 191 0.29 17.55 3.47
C VAL A 191 -0.82 16.99 2.57
N PHE A 192 -1.46 15.96 3.02
CA PHE A 192 -2.54 15.28 2.30
C PHE A 192 -3.70 15.03 3.26
N VAL A 193 -4.91 15.29 2.81
CA VAL A 193 -6.15 14.98 3.53
C VAL A 193 -7.14 14.37 2.56
N GLY A 194 -7.65 13.21 2.89
CA GLY A 194 -8.63 12.50 2.09
C GLY A 194 -8.36 11.00 1.98
N ARG A 195 -8.80 10.42 0.89
CA ARG A 195 -8.88 8.98 0.67
C ARG A 195 -7.99 8.53 -0.47
N MET A 196 -7.12 7.55 -0.21
CA MET A 196 -6.23 6.91 -1.18
C MET A 196 -5.56 5.68 -0.58
N ALA A 197 -5.23 4.69 -1.40
CA ALA A 197 -4.42 3.55 -0.97
C ALA A 197 -2.93 3.92 -0.88
N ARG A 198 -2.25 3.40 0.15
CA ARG A 198 -0.80 3.54 0.35
C ARG A 198 -0.18 2.18 0.63
N ASN A 199 1.10 2.04 0.31
CA ASN A 199 1.88 0.84 0.59
C ASN A 199 3.29 1.23 1.07
N TRP A 200 3.68 0.79 2.27
CA TRP A 200 5.02 0.97 2.84
C TRP A 200 5.70 -0.40 2.97
N GLY A 201 6.26 -0.87 1.89
CA GLY A 201 6.91 -2.18 1.82
C GLY A 201 7.42 -2.45 0.41
N PRO A 202 7.95 -3.65 0.16
CA PRO A 202 8.37 -4.06 -1.16
C PRO A 202 7.29 -3.84 -2.21
N SER A 203 7.66 -3.33 -3.36
CA SER A 203 6.70 -2.88 -4.39
C SER A 203 5.80 -3.97 -4.97
N SER A 204 6.24 -5.23 -4.92
CA SER A 204 5.49 -6.40 -5.41
C SER A 204 4.69 -7.11 -4.33
N LEU A 205 4.75 -6.64 -3.09
CA LEU A 205 4.02 -7.18 -1.95
C LEU A 205 3.22 -6.08 -1.25
N GLN A 206 2.21 -6.47 -0.52
CA GLN A 206 1.59 -5.56 0.44
C GLN A 206 2.56 -5.32 1.61
N GLY A 207 2.64 -4.08 2.09
CA GLY A 207 3.46 -3.73 3.24
C GLY A 207 2.95 -4.40 4.52
N LEU A 208 3.87 -4.76 5.40
CA LEU A 208 3.52 -5.36 6.68
C LEU A 208 2.98 -4.33 7.68
N GLN A 209 3.56 -3.11 7.65
CA GLN A 209 3.13 -2.02 8.53
C GLN A 209 1.93 -1.26 7.96
N LEU A 210 1.97 -0.93 6.68
CA LEU A 210 0.92 -0.23 5.96
C LEU A 210 0.84 -0.81 4.56
N GLY A 211 -0.25 -1.52 4.28
CA GLY A 211 -0.53 -2.15 3.01
C GLY A 211 -1.74 -1.55 2.30
N SER A 212 -2.03 -2.09 1.13
CA SER A 212 -3.17 -1.70 0.30
C SER A 212 -4.29 -2.76 0.29
N ALA A 213 -4.28 -3.68 1.27
CA ALA A 213 -5.32 -4.70 1.41
C ALA A 213 -6.71 -4.08 1.65
N PRO A 214 -6.90 -3.16 2.60
CA PRO A 214 -8.21 -2.57 2.83
C PRO A 214 -8.71 -1.75 1.63
N TYR A 215 -10.02 -1.58 1.55
CA TYR A 215 -10.58 -0.52 0.70
C TYR A 215 -10.03 0.84 1.14
N THR A 216 -9.94 1.78 0.18
CA THR A 216 -9.41 3.12 0.47
C THR A 216 -10.20 3.81 1.57
N TYR A 217 -9.51 4.41 2.52
CA TYR A 217 -10.08 5.12 3.68
C TYR A 217 -9.51 6.53 3.82
N ASP A 218 -10.26 7.40 4.49
CA ASP A 218 -9.87 8.79 4.72
C ASP A 218 -8.77 8.87 5.77
N HIS A 219 -7.70 9.62 5.45
CA HIS A 219 -6.57 9.82 6.35
C HIS A 219 -5.93 11.18 6.16
N ILE A 220 -5.22 11.61 7.18
CA ILE A 220 -4.27 12.71 7.12
C ILE A 220 -2.90 12.09 6.89
N TYR A 221 -2.15 12.60 5.91
CA TYR A 221 -0.77 12.20 5.69
C TYR A 221 0.11 13.42 5.59
N THR A 222 1.28 13.34 6.20
CA THR A 222 2.31 14.37 6.15
C THR A 222 3.66 13.75 5.82
N GLN A 223 4.45 14.47 5.06
CA GLN A 223 5.86 14.12 4.81
C GLN A 223 6.69 15.38 4.96
N ILE A 224 7.81 15.28 5.66
CA ILE A 224 8.75 16.39 5.88
C ILE A 224 10.15 15.88 5.61
N GLY A 225 10.91 16.61 4.81
CA GLY A 225 12.29 16.27 4.46
C GLY A 225 12.57 16.38 2.97
N THR A 226 13.52 15.62 2.51
CA THR A 226 13.98 15.56 1.12
C THR A 226 13.77 14.15 0.55
N ASP A 227 14.00 13.95 -0.74
CA ASP A 227 14.01 12.60 -1.35
C ASP A 227 15.07 11.67 -0.75
N ARG A 228 16.07 12.22 -0.06
CA ARG A 228 17.15 11.43 0.58
C ARG A 228 16.86 11.07 2.02
N ILE A 229 16.24 11.96 2.75
CA ILE A 229 15.85 11.75 4.15
C ILE A 229 14.54 12.47 4.41
N HIS A 230 13.55 11.72 4.83
CA HIS A 230 12.24 12.26 5.17
C HIS A 230 11.54 11.45 6.25
N MET A 231 10.67 12.15 6.94
CA MET A 231 9.73 11.58 7.89
C MET A 231 8.32 11.65 7.29
N SER A 232 7.65 10.52 7.22
CA SER A 232 6.26 10.39 6.79
C SER A 232 5.40 9.99 7.97
N ALA A 233 4.18 10.54 8.07
CA ALA A 233 3.21 10.14 9.09
C ALA A 233 1.81 10.07 8.50
N LEU A 234 1.02 9.13 9.01
CA LEU A 234 -0.38 8.92 8.64
C LEU A 234 -1.22 8.77 9.91
N ALA A 235 -2.38 9.39 9.91
CA ALA A 235 -3.39 9.23 10.95
C ALA A 235 -4.78 9.05 10.34
N THR A 236 -5.51 8.06 10.81
CA THR A 236 -6.90 7.81 10.39
C THR A 236 -7.76 7.38 11.56
N ARG A 237 -9.06 7.67 11.47
CA ARG A 237 -10.06 7.04 12.32
C ARG A 237 -10.50 5.74 11.65
N LEU A 238 -10.52 4.66 12.45
CA LEU A 238 -11.06 3.37 12.07
C LEU A 238 -12.52 3.25 12.47
N ASP A 239 -13.15 2.14 12.10
CA ASP A 239 -14.45 1.71 12.61
C ASP A 239 -14.40 1.53 14.13
N ASP A 240 -15.54 1.76 14.77
CA ASP A 240 -15.66 1.63 16.22
C ASP A 240 -15.73 0.14 16.63
N ALA A 241 -15.08 -0.21 17.74
CA ALA A 241 -15.21 -1.52 18.34
C ALA A 241 -16.34 -1.53 19.39
N PHE A 242 -17.16 -2.57 19.37
CA PHE A 242 -18.30 -2.74 20.26
C PHE A 242 -17.99 -3.81 21.31
N GLU A 243 -17.78 -3.39 22.55
CA GLU A 243 -17.47 -4.27 23.67
C GLU A 243 -18.62 -4.20 24.71
N PRO A 244 -18.72 -5.17 25.63
CA PRO A 244 -19.81 -5.19 26.62
C PRO A 244 -19.88 -3.96 27.51
N ASP A 245 -18.78 -3.28 27.73
CA ASP A 245 -18.65 -2.09 28.58
C ASP A 245 -18.79 -0.76 27.80
N GLY A 246 -18.86 -0.80 26.48
CA GLY A 246 -19.08 0.40 25.67
C GLY A 246 -18.58 0.35 24.23
N VAL A 247 -18.70 1.50 23.59
CA VAL A 247 -18.23 1.72 22.21
C VAL A 247 -16.87 2.40 22.25
N TYR A 248 -15.88 1.75 21.69
CA TYR A 248 -14.50 2.22 21.64
C TYR A 248 -14.21 2.86 20.30
N ALA A 249 -13.91 4.16 20.30
CA ALA A 249 -13.37 4.86 19.15
C ALA A 249 -11.92 4.39 18.90
N ARG A 250 -11.59 4.08 17.66
CA ARG A 250 -10.29 3.52 17.26
C ARG A 250 -9.61 4.45 16.27
N TYR A 251 -8.31 4.63 16.45
CA TYR A 251 -7.48 5.48 15.60
C TYR A 251 -6.18 4.75 15.26
N PHE A 252 -5.80 4.76 13.99
CA PHE A 252 -4.51 4.28 13.55
C PHE A 252 -3.58 5.46 13.31
N TYR A 253 -2.43 5.41 13.95
CA TYR A 253 -1.31 6.32 13.75
C TYR A 253 -0.11 5.52 13.30
N THR A 254 0.58 6.01 12.29
CA THR A 254 1.86 5.42 11.89
C THR A 254 2.79 6.49 11.38
N HIS A 255 4.07 6.34 11.64
CA HIS A 255 5.10 7.16 11.07
C HIS A 255 6.30 6.33 10.63
N ARG A 256 7.10 6.90 9.72
CA ARG A 256 8.25 6.26 9.13
C ARG A 256 9.35 7.27 8.88
N LEU A 257 10.57 6.97 9.32
CA LEU A 257 11.80 7.64 8.89
C LEU A 257 12.40 6.85 7.74
N SER A 258 12.62 7.51 6.61
CA SER A 258 13.24 6.92 5.41
C SER A 258 14.53 7.63 5.09
N VAL A 259 15.57 6.84 4.81
CA VAL A 259 16.88 7.32 4.39
C VAL A 259 17.30 6.62 3.11
N ARG A 260 17.59 7.41 2.07
CA ARG A 260 18.08 6.93 0.79
C ARG A 260 19.49 7.44 0.54
N TRP A 261 20.42 6.52 0.40
CA TRP A 261 21.80 6.82 0.11
C TRP A 261 22.25 6.04 -1.13
N ARG A 262 22.38 6.75 -2.26
CA ARG A 262 22.64 6.15 -3.57
C ARG A 262 21.57 5.10 -3.94
N ASP A 263 21.98 3.84 -4.01
CA ASP A 263 21.14 2.69 -4.38
C ASP A 263 20.55 1.94 -3.17
N LEU A 264 20.92 2.35 -1.94
CA LEU A 264 20.38 1.81 -0.69
C LEU A 264 19.28 2.72 -0.15
N GLU A 265 18.15 2.12 0.21
CA GLU A 265 17.05 2.77 0.93
C GLU A 265 16.78 1.97 2.21
N VAL A 266 16.69 2.64 3.34
CA VAL A 266 16.34 2.03 4.64
C VAL A 266 15.25 2.85 5.30
N GLY A 267 14.38 2.18 6.06
CA GLY A 267 13.31 2.82 6.80
C GLY A 267 13.07 2.15 8.15
N ALA A 268 12.70 2.95 9.13
CA ALA A 268 12.18 2.49 10.41
C ALA A 268 10.80 3.11 10.63
N SER A 269 9.85 2.36 11.14
CA SER A 269 8.47 2.80 11.34
C SER A 269 7.91 2.32 12.67
N GLU A 270 6.95 3.05 13.17
CA GLU A 270 6.08 2.65 14.27
C GLU A 270 4.62 2.77 13.80
N GLY A 271 3.76 1.88 14.29
CA GLY A 271 2.32 1.93 14.08
C GLY A 271 1.59 1.68 15.39
N MET A 272 0.51 2.39 15.63
CA MET A 272 -0.24 2.29 16.87
C MET A 272 -1.74 2.36 16.58
N ILE A 273 -2.48 1.34 17.02
CA ILE A 273 -3.93 1.44 17.16
C ILE A 273 -4.22 1.98 18.55
N ALA A 274 -4.62 3.23 18.64
CA ALA A 274 -5.02 3.87 19.88
C ALA A 274 -6.55 3.84 20.00
N TYR A 275 -7.07 3.40 21.14
CA TYR A 275 -8.51 3.21 21.33
C TYR A 275 -8.98 3.73 22.71
N GLY A 276 -10.28 3.95 22.85
CA GLY A 276 -10.90 4.35 24.11
C GLY A 276 -12.32 4.85 23.95
N ILE A 277 -13.12 4.75 25.03
CA ILE A 277 -14.48 5.28 25.06
C ILE A 277 -14.40 6.81 25.00
N GLY A 278 -15.09 7.41 24.03
CA GLY A 278 -15.08 8.86 23.83
C GLY A 278 -13.74 9.46 23.39
N ARG A 279 -12.77 8.61 22.98
CA ARG A 279 -11.46 9.07 22.51
C ARG A 279 -11.60 9.90 21.23
N SER A 280 -10.78 10.93 21.10
CA SER A 280 -10.62 11.77 19.92
C SER A 280 -9.19 11.63 19.38
N TYR A 281 -8.89 12.31 18.26
CA TYR A 281 -7.52 12.43 17.77
C TYR A 281 -6.59 12.96 18.87
N ASP A 282 -5.47 12.27 19.05
CA ASP A 282 -4.46 12.62 20.04
C ASP A 282 -3.37 13.47 19.38
N PRO A 283 -3.20 14.75 19.79
CA PRO A 283 -2.18 15.62 19.21
C PRO A 283 -0.75 15.09 19.39
N SER A 284 -0.48 14.34 20.45
CA SER A 284 0.84 13.75 20.71
C SER A 284 1.19 12.69 19.68
N LEU A 285 0.20 11.87 19.29
CA LEU A 285 0.36 10.83 18.27
C LEU A 285 0.28 11.38 16.83
N LEU A 286 -0.26 12.59 16.63
CA LEU A 286 -0.19 13.29 15.35
C LEU A 286 1.18 13.91 15.08
N ASN A 287 2.01 14.08 16.13
CA ASN A 287 3.36 14.59 15.98
C ASN A 287 4.27 13.51 15.39
N PRO A 288 4.77 13.66 14.16
CA PRO A 288 5.59 12.64 13.51
C PRO A 288 6.96 12.42 14.20
N LEU A 289 7.37 13.31 15.08
CA LEU A 289 8.62 13.19 15.83
C LEU A 289 8.45 12.53 17.22
N ASN A 290 7.21 12.24 17.62
CA ASN A 290 6.96 11.50 18.85
C ASN A 290 7.29 10.02 18.65
N ILE A 291 7.93 9.39 19.62
CA ILE A 291 8.20 7.96 19.62
C ILE A 291 7.04 7.25 20.33
N TYR A 292 6.19 6.57 19.56
CA TYR A 292 4.98 5.94 20.10
C TYR A 292 5.27 4.88 21.15
N ALA A 293 6.37 4.15 20.99
CA ALA A 293 6.81 3.16 21.98
C ALA A 293 7.08 3.79 23.37
N LEU A 294 7.56 5.04 23.42
CA LEU A 294 7.77 5.75 24.67
C LEU A 294 6.45 6.23 25.27
N SER A 295 5.53 6.78 24.46
CA SER A 295 4.22 7.21 24.93
C SER A 295 3.40 6.03 25.43
N TRP A 296 3.42 4.90 24.69
CA TRP A 296 2.74 3.66 25.12
C TRP A 296 3.29 3.14 26.45
N ARG A 297 4.61 3.08 26.62
CA ARG A 297 5.26 2.51 27.81
C ARG A 297 5.22 3.42 29.03
N ASN A 298 5.44 4.73 28.84
CA ASN A 298 5.67 5.67 29.93
C ASN A 298 4.46 6.53 30.25
N GLU A 299 3.60 6.80 29.28
CA GLU A 299 2.44 7.68 29.40
C GLU A 299 1.13 6.89 29.50
N HIS A 300 1.21 5.55 29.53
CA HIS A 300 0.06 4.64 29.63
C HIS A 300 -1.02 4.87 28.57
N VAL A 301 -0.60 5.20 27.34
CA VAL A 301 -1.52 5.33 26.23
C VAL A 301 -2.04 3.94 25.85
N SER A 302 -3.33 3.69 26.01
CA SER A 302 -3.96 2.44 25.61
C SER A 302 -3.87 2.26 24.10
N GLY A 303 -3.28 1.15 23.66
CA GLY A 303 -3.13 0.88 22.23
C GLY A 303 -2.30 -0.36 21.93
N ASN A 304 -2.44 -0.84 20.69
CA ASN A 304 -1.64 -1.91 20.12
C ASN A 304 -0.51 -1.32 19.28
N LEU A 305 0.72 -1.55 19.68
CA LEU A 305 1.94 -0.98 19.07
C LEU A 305 2.61 -2.00 18.15
N THR A 306 3.06 -1.55 16.98
CA THR A 306 3.88 -2.32 16.05
C THR A 306 5.13 -1.53 15.68
N LEU A 307 6.25 -2.23 15.50
CA LEU A 307 7.51 -1.67 15.05
C LEU A 307 7.87 -2.26 13.69
N GLY A 308 8.34 -1.44 12.77
CA GLY A 308 8.68 -1.85 11.42
C GLY A 308 10.11 -1.44 11.02
N GLY A 309 10.73 -2.28 10.21
CA GLY A 309 12.02 -1.99 9.57
C GLY A 309 12.00 -2.42 8.12
N THR A 310 12.55 -1.60 7.22
CA THR A 310 12.57 -1.90 5.79
C THR A 310 13.93 -1.59 5.21
N MET A 311 14.31 -2.34 4.17
CA MET A 311 15.53 -2.10 3.40
C MET A 311 15.28 -2.41 1.93
N ALA A 312 15.84 -1.61 1.04
CA ALA A 312 15.91 -1.92 -0.38
C ALA A 312 17.28 -1.55 -0.95
N LEU A 313 17.75 -2.36 -1.88
CA LEU A 313 19.04 -2.19 -2.55
C LEU A 313 18.86 -2.39 -4.07
N ARG A 314 19.27 -1.40 -4.85
CA ARG A 314 19.35 -1.48 -6.31
C ARG A 314 20.75 -1.93 -6.71
N THR A 315 20.84 -2.91 -7.59
CA THR A 315 22.11 -3.41 -8.12
C THR A 315 22.03 -3.61 -9.62
N ALA A 316 23.16 -3.88 -10.25
CA ALA A 316 23.19 -4.32 -11.67
C ALA A 316 22.52 -5.69 -11.89
N PHE A 317 22.36 -6.47 -10.83
CA PHE A 317 21.77 -7.81 -10.84
C PHE A 317 20.31 -7.86 -10.36
N GLY A 318 19.67 -6.72 -10.20
CA GLY A 318 18.28 -6.61 -9.75
C GLY A 318 18.10 -5.74 -8.52
N ASN A 319 16.86 -5.61 -8.10
CA ASN A 319 16.43 -4.88 -6.92
C ASN A 319 16.06 -5.87 -5.82
N TYR A 320 16.61 -5.67 -4.64
CA TYR A 320 16.37 -6.51 -3.46
C TYR A 320 15.70 -5.67 -2.40
N SER A 321 14.64 -6.17 -1.80
CA SER A 321 14.00 -5.47 -0.69
C SER A 321 13.52 -6.43 0.38
N SER A 322 13.40 -5.92 1.61
CA SER A 322 12.90 -6.68 2.75
C SER A 322 12.17 -5.76 3.72
N GLU A 323 11.26 -6.34 4.46
CA GLU A 323 10.51 -5.70 5.53
C GLU A 323 10.42 -6.65 6.73
N LEU A 324 10.52 -6.09 7.92
CA LEU A 324 10.31 -6.76 9.21
C LEU A 324 9.24 -5.99 9.98
N LEU A 325 8.30 -6.71 10.56
CA LEU A 325 7.31 -6.20 11.50
C LEU A 325 7.46 -6.93 12.83
N ILE A 326 7.39 -6.21 13.93
CA ILE A 326 7.34 -6.74 15.29
C ILE A 326 6.11 -6.14 15.96
N GLY A 327 5.12 -6.96 16.24
CA GLY A 327 3.90 -6.55 16.97
C GLY A 327 4.07 -6.74 18.46
N ASN A 328 4.47 -7.92 18.91
CA ASN A 328 4.72 -8.21 20.29
C ASN A 328 6.00 -9.03 20.45
N ARG A 329 6.89 -8.57 21.31
CA ARG A 329 8.08 -9.30 21.71
C ARG A 329 8.39 -9.00 23.17
N GLN A 330 8.40 -10.02 23.98
CA GLN A 330 8.85 -9.89 25.35
C GLN A 330 10.34 -9.59 25.40
N ILE A 331 10.69 -8.47 26.04
CA ILE A 331 12.08 -8.03 26.25
C ILE A 331 12.53 -8.36 27.68
N ASP A 332 11.59 -8.32 28.63
CA ASP A 332 11.89 -8.56 30.03
C ASP A 332 12.04 -10.07 30.32
N SER A 333 12.95 -10.43 31.21
CA SER A 333 13.16 -11.81 31.62
C SER A 333 11.95 -12.31 32.39
N CYS A 334 11.40 -13.43 31.97
CA CYS A 334 10.28 -14.09 32.61
C CYS A 334 10.63 -15.55 32.92
N PRO A 335 10.77 -15.92 34.20
CA PRO A 335 11.13 -17.29 34.59
C PRO A 335 9.99 -18.30 34.50
N GLN A 336 8.72 -17.82 34.49
CA GLN A 336 7.53 -18.69 34.43
C GLN A 336 7.03 -18.82 33.01
N LEU A 337 6.62 -20.03 32.61
CA LEU A 337 6.09 -20.28 31.26
C LEU A 337 4.83 -19.44 30.93
N THR A 338 4.01 -19.17 31.93
CA THR A 338 2.76 -18.37 31.81
C THR A 338 3.01 -16.88 31.56
N CYS A 339 4.22 -16.40 31.76
CA CYS A 339 4.58 -15.03 31.43
C CYS A 339 5.48 -14.91 30.18
N GLN A 340 5.79 -16.03 29.51
CA GLN A 340 6.53 -16.03 28.24
C GLN A 340 5.56 -15.82 27.08
N GLU A 341 5.31 -14.56 26.74
CA GLU A 341 4.41 -14.20 25.66
C GLU A 341 4.90 -14.71 24.30
N PRO A 342 4.03 -15.37 23.52
CA PRO A 342 4.38 -15.78 22.17
C PRO A 342 4.67 -14.57 21.28
N ALA A 343 5.69 -14.68 20.43
CA ALA A 343 6.12 -13.59 19.57
C ALA A 343 5.14 -13.34 18.42
N SER A 344 4.83 -12.05 18.18
CA SER A 344 4.07 -11.55 17.04
C SER A 344 5.04 -10.84 16.09
N TYR A 345 5.18 -11.37 14.87
CA TYR A 345 6.10 -10.82 13.87
C TYR A 345 5.65 -11.09 12.44
N GLY A 346 6.17 -10.29 11.52
CA GLY A 346 6.07 -10.49 10.08
C GLY A 346 7.43 -10.25 9.41
N PHE A 347 7.67 -10.94 8.32
CA PHE A 347 8.85 -10.77 7.48
C PHE A 347 8.48 -10.91 6.01
N SER A 348 9.01 -10.03 5.17
CA SER A 348 8.94 -10.19 3.72
C SER A 348 10.27 -9.85 3.06
N ALA A 349 10.55 -10.50 1.93
CA ALA A 349 11.73 -10.22 1.12
C ALA A 349 11.40 -10.42 -0.36
N THR A 350 12.00 -9.60 -1.22
CA THR A 350 11.86 -9.71 -2.67
C THR A 350 13.19 -9.58 -3.38
N ALA A 351 13.31 -10.25 -4.51
CA ALA A 351 14.33 -10.04 -5.52
C ALA A 351 13.61 -9.80 -6.86
N GLU A 352 13.75 -8.65 -7.43
CA GLU A 352 13.03 -8.22 -8.63
C GLU A 352 14.02 -7.81 -9.73
N GLY A 353 13.67 -8.11 -10.98
CA GLY A 353 14.47 -7.64 -12.11
C GLY A 353 15.81 -8.34 -12.29
N VAL A 354 15.99 -9.56 -11.75
CA VAL A 354 17.21 -10.35 -11.92
C VAL A 354 17.35 -10.74 -13.40
N PRO A 355 18.46 -10.37 -14.08
CA PRO A 355 18.64 -10.65 -15.51
C PRO A 355 18.58 -12.17 -15.80
N LEU A 356 17.82 -12.56 -16.82
CA LEU A 356 17.77 -13.95 -17.30
C LEU A 356 18.46 -14.06 -18.67
N PHE A 357 17.83 -13.60 -19.72
CA PHE A 357 18.40 -13.46 -21.06
C PHE A 357 17.66 -12.35 -21.81
N GLY A 358 18.38 -11.56 -22.58
CA GLY A 358 17.81 -10.40 -23.25
C GLY A 358 17.12 -9.44 -22.25
N ASP A 359 15.89 -9.09 -22.56
CA ASP A 359 15.06 -8.22 -21.72
C ASP A 359 14.19 -8.96 -20.70
N GLN A 360 14.30 -10.31 -20.60
CA GLN A 360 13.59 -11.10 -19.63
C GLN A 360 14.19 -10.93 -18.23
N ARG A 361 13.33 -10.90 -17.22
CA ARG A 361 13.76 -10.73 -15.81
C ARG A 361 13.13 -11.80 -14.94
N LEU A 362 13.88 -12.31 -13.97
CA LEU A 362 13.36 -13.17 -12.91
C LEU A 362 12.94 -12.31 -11.71
N PHE A 363 12.00 -12.85 -10.95
CA PHE A 363 11.64 -12.35 -9.63
C PHE A 363 11.42 -13.49 -8.66
N ALA A 364 11.61 -13.17 -7.39
CA ALA A 364 11.30 -14.04 -6.27
C ALA A 364 10.74 -13.20 -5.14
N SER A 365 9.80 -13.75 -4.39
CA SER A 365 9.34 -13.16 -3.14
C SER A 365 9.10 -14.24 -2.09
N TYR A 366 9.28 -13.84 -0.85
CA TYR A 366 8.92 -14.60 0.33
C TYR A 366 8.22 -13.68 1.32
N SER A 367 7.10 -14.13 1.86
CA SER A 367 6.41 -13.45 2.96
C SER A 367 6.03 -14.45 4.04
N ARG A 368 6.03 -14.01 5.29
CA ARG A 368 5.65 -14.79 6.46
C ARG A 368 5.05 -13.89 7.52
N LEU A 369 3.89 -14.27 8.03
CA LEU A 369 3.26 -13.68 9.20
C LEU A 369 3.02 -14.74 10.25
N SER A 370 3.34 -14.43 11.51
CA SER A 370 3.03 -15.29 12.66
C SER A 370 1.51 -15.33 12.92
N GLY A 371 1.04 -16.38 13.59
CA GLY A 371 -0.37 -16.54 13.95
C GLY A 371 -0.89 -15.50 14.94
N LEU A 372 0.00 -14.74 15.56
CA LEU A 372 -0.35 -13.66 16.49
C LEU A 372 -0.06 -12.27 15.91
N ALA A 373 0.38 -12.19 14.64
CA ALA A 373 0.56 -10.90 13.98
C ALA A 373 -0.78 -10.16 13.91
N TYR A 374 -0.73 -8.87 14.25
CA TYR A 374 -1.88 -7.96 14.29
C TYR A 374 -2.91 -8.20 15.40
N ARG A 375 -2.86 -9.32 16.15
CA ARG A 375 -3.74 -9.53 17.30
C ARG A 375 -3.43 -8.56 18.43
N ALA A 376 -4.47 -8.11 19.08
CA ALA A 376 -4.37 -7.27 20.26
C ALA A 376 -4.70 -8.05 21.54
N LYS A 377 -3.98 -7.75 22.62
CA LYS A 377 -4.23 -8.36 23.93
C LYS A 377 -5.56 -7.93 24.52
N GLU A 378 -6.02 -6.74 24.16
CA GLU A 378 -7.20 -6.10 24.70
C GLU A 378 -8.46 -6.36 23.86
N GLY A 379 -8.44 -7.35 22.98
CA GLY A 379 -9.60 -7.70 22.15
C GLY A 379 -9.76 -6.85 20.88
N SER A 380 -11.00 -6.76 20.37
CA SER A 380 -11.32 -6.15 19.08
C SER A 380 -10.96 -4.66 19.00
N MET A 381 -10.92 -3.97 20.14
CA MET A 381 -10.59 -2.55 20.17
C MET A 381 -9.15 -2.24 19.73
N GLY A 382 -8.21 -3.15 19.95
CA GLY A 382 -6.81 -3.01 19.53
C GLY A 382 -6.47 -3.71 18.22
N GLU A 383 -7.43 -4.28 17.51
CA GLU A 383 -7.24 -5.01 16.26
C GLU A 383 -6.61 -4.13 15.17
N TYR A 384 -5.59 -4.65 14.48
CA TYR A 384 -4.86 -3.93 13.43
C TYR A 384 -5.58 -4.04 12.07
N ALA A 385 -6.84 -3.61 12.04
CA ALA A 385 -7.70 -3.73 10.87
C ALA A 385 -8.60 -2.51 10.69
N SER A 386 -9.04 -2.28 9.46
CA SER A 386 -10.06 -1.31 9.06
C SER A 386 -11.21 -2.06 8.40
N LEU A 387 -12.40 -1.95 8.99
CA LEU A 387 -13.61 -2.65 8.52
C LEU A 387 -13.38 -4.17 8.33
N GLY A 388 -12.64 -4.78 9.23
CA GLY A 388 -12.33 -6.21 9.22
C GLY A 388 -11.14 -6.61 8.34
N ILE A 389 -10.53 -5.72 7.58
CA ILE A 389 -9.38 -6.03 6.71
C ILE A 389 -8.10 -5.47 7.32
N GLY A 390 -7.05 -6.28 7.41
CA GLY A 390 -5.77 -5.89 8.01
C GLY A 390 -5.14 -4.68 7.33
N LEU A 391 -4.68 -3.70 8.11
CA LEU A 391 -4.05 -2.46 7.62
C LEU A 391 -2.72 -2.69 6.90
N GLY A 392 -2.04 -3.79 7.20
CA GLY A 392 -0.86 -4.27 6.48
C GLY A 392 -1.22 -5.38 5.49
N GLN A 393 -1.22 -6.61 5.96
CA GLN A 393 -1.60 -7.80 5.20
C GLN A 393 -3.04 -8.20 5.49
N GLU A 394 -3.69 -8.81 4.53
CA GLU A 394 -5.05 -9.31 4.66
C GLU A 394 -5.13 -10.57 5.53
N PHE A 395 -4.11 -11.42 5.48
CA PHE A 395 -4.04 -12.66 6.24
C PHE A 395 -2.92 -12.64 7.26
N SER A 396 -3.08 -13.41 8.33
CA SER A 396 -2.02 -13.79 9.27
C SER A 396 -1.79 -15.30 9.25
N ASP A 397 -0.82 -15.80 10.00
CA ASP A 397 -0.51 -17.23 10.15
C ASP A 397 -0.18 -17.97 8.84
N TYR A 398 0.57 -17.33 7.98
CA TYR A 398 0.95 -17.93 6.70
C TYR A 398 2.42 -17.69 6.34
N ASP A 399 2.93 -18.51 5.43
CA ASP A 399 4.07 -18.16 4.60
C ASP A 399 3.80 -18.47 3.12
N GLU A 400 4.43 -17.67 2.25
CA GLU A 400 4.36 -17.85 0.81
C GLU A 400 5.73 -17.63 0.18
N VAL A 401 6.12 -18.55 -0.70
CA VAL A 401 7.21 -18.38 -1.66
C VAL A 401 6.57 -18.22 -3.04
N LYS A 402 6.97 -17.18 -3.78
CA LYS A 402 6.57 -16.97 -5.18
C LYS A 402 7.81 -16.75 -6.03
N LEU A 403 7.89 -17.46 -7.16
CA LEU A 403 8.98 -17.39 -8.12
C LEU A 403 8.41 -17.21 -9.51
N GLY A 404 9.09 -16.44 -10.37
CA GLY A 404 8.61 -16.28 -11.73
C GLY A 404 9.50 -15.43 -12.62
N ALA A 405 8.94 -15.09 -13.77
CA ALA A 405 9.63 -14.30 -14.78
C ALA A 405 8.72 -13.21 -15.38
N ASP A 406 9.30 -12.04 -15.57
CA ASP A 406 8.74 -10.95 -16.35
C ASP A 406 9.14 -11.12 -17.81
N LEU A 407 8.16 -11.45 -18.64
CA LEU A 407 8.36 -11.81 -20.04
C LEU A 407 8.09 -10.59 -20.94
N ALA A 408 9.12 -10.14 -21.64
CA ALA A 408 9.04 -9.07 -22.60
C ALA A 408 8.84 -9.65 -24.02
N ILE A 409 7.65 -10.13 -24.31
CA ILE A 409 7.32 -10.84 -25.55
C ILE A 409 6.57 -9.92 -26.53
N VAL A 410 5.64 -9.11 -25.99
CA VAL A 410 4.76 -8.24 -26.78
C VAL A 410 5.03 -6.79 -26.41
N PRO A 411 5.26 -5.90 -27.39
CA PRO A 411 5.39 -4.46 -27.12
C PRO A 411 4.15 -3.90 -26.40
N PHE A 412 4.33 -2.90 -25.55
CA PHE A 412 3.26 -2.24 -24.78
C PHE A 412 2.46 -3.17 -23.85
N THR A 413 2.99 -4.37 -23.56
CA THR A 413 2.32 -5.36 -22.73
C THR A 413 3.32 -5.94 -21.73
N THR A 414 2.94 -5.98 -20.46
CA THR A 414 3.66 -6.68 -19.40
C THR A 414 3.04 -8.07 -19.22
N ILE A 415 3.89 -9.08 -19.08
CA ILE A 415 3.48 -10.46 -18.79
C ILE A 415 4.40 -10.98 -17.70
N ARG A 416 3.80 -11.44 -16.60
CA ARG A 416 4.51 -12.06 -15.47
C ARG A 416 3.96 -13.46 -15.26
N ALA A 417 4.76 -14.49 -15.53
CA ALA A 417 4.42 -15.87 -15.22
C ALA A 417 5.01 -16.27 -13.87
N TYR A 418 4.27 -17.01 -13.05
CA TYR A 418 4.72 -17.37 -11.71
C TYR A 418 4.25 -18.74 -11.25
N GLY A 419 5.01 -19.30 -10.30
CA GLY A 419 4.60 -20.36 -9.41
C GLY A 419 4.73 -19.89 -7.97
N ALA A 420 3.77 -20.27 -7.13
CA ALA A 420 3.78 -19.95 -5.71
C ALA A 420 3.44 -21.19 -4.89
N TYR A 421 3.92 -21.21 -3.65
CA TYR A 421 3.54 -22.20 -2.66
C TYR A 421 3.28 -21.48 -1.34
N ARG A 422 2.03 -21.58 -0.87
CA ARG A 422 1.57 -21.00 0.39
C ARG A 422 1.24 -22.09 1.39
N ARG A 423 1.59 -21.84 2.65
CA ARG A 423 1.06 -22.55 3.80
C ARG A 423 0.25 -21.61 4.64
N GLN A 424 -0.97 -21.97 4.99
CA GLN A 424 -1.89 -21.18 5.78
C GLN A 424 -2.32 -21.97 7.00
N GLY A 425 -2.07 -21.45 8.20
CA GLY A 425 -2.62 -21.98 9.44
C GLY A 425 -4.00 -21.41 9.73
N GLN A 426 -4.58 -21.79 10.86
CA GLN A 426 -5.87 -21.31 11.34
C GLN A 426 -5.74 -20.06 12.23
N GLY A 427 -4.54 -19.54 12.43
CA GLY A 427 -4.33 -18.29 13.14
C GLY A 427 -4.87 -17.10 12.35
N ASP A 428 -5.66 -16.26 13.03
CA ASP A 428 -6.31 -15.09 12.46
C ASP A 428 -6.20 -13.92 13.43
N TYR A 429 -6.04 -12.70 12.93
CA TYR A 429 -5.94 -11.50 13.76
C TYR A 429 -7.29 -11.08 14.37
N HIS A 430 -8.42 -11.62 13.91
CA HIS A 430 -9.73 -11.47 14.52
C HIS A 430 -9.92 -12.34 15.78
N LEU A 431 -9.06 -13.35 15.97
CA LEU A 431 -9.13 -14.19 17.15
C LEU A 431 -8.55 -13.43 18.36
N PRO A 432 -9.07 -13.68 19.57
CA PRO A 432 -8.52 -13.08 20.77
C PRO A 432 -7.04 -13.47 20.96
N PHE A 433 -6.26 -12.61 21.60
CA PHE A 433 -4.90 -12.94 22.00
C PHE A 433 -4.96 -14.07 23.07
N PRO A 434 -4.07 -15.05 23.05
CA PRO A 434 -4.08 -16.13 24.03
C PRO A 434 -3.89 -15.60 25.46
N THR A 435 -4.50 -16.29 26.42
CA THR A 435 -4.33 -16.00 27.83
C THR A 435 -2.96 -16.46 28.35
N PRO A 436 -2.48 -15.96 29.51
CA PRO A 436 -1.22 -16.41 30.08
C PRO A 436 -1.11 -17.93 30.28
N GLU A 437 -2.22 -18.59 30.58
CA GLU A 437 -2.30 -20.04 30.74
C GLU A 437 -2.11 -20.79 29.40
N GLU A 438 -2.49 -20.15 28.30
CA GLU A 438 -2.40 -20.70 26.95
C GLU A 438 -1.05 -20.42 26.29
N TYR A 439 -0.24 -19.47 26.80
CA TYR A 439 1.07 -19.11 26.21
C TYR A 439 1.98 -20.31 25.91
N PRO A 440 2.16 -21.28 26.85
CA PRO A 440 3.04 -22.42 26.60
C PRO A 440 2.58 -23.37 25.50
N THR A 441 1.29 -23.37 25.19
CA THR A 441 0.65 -24.27 24.22
C THR A 441 0.26 -23.62 22.92
N THR A 442 0.33 -22.30 22.84
CA THR A 442 -0.02 -21.55 21.62
C THR A 442 1.14 -21.58 20.63
N PRO A 443 1.00 -22.23 19.47
CA PRO A 443 2.00 -22.15 18.43
C PRO A 443 2.10 -20.72 17.90
N GLY A 444 3.30 -20.19 17.78
CA GLY A 444 3.51 -18.85 17.24
C GLY A 444 3.32 -18.77 15.73
N PHE A 445 3.25 -19.93 15.04
CA PHE A 445 3.18 -19.99 13.59
C PHE A 445 2.58 -21.32 13.11
N LEU A 446 1.73 -21.25 12.07
CA LEU A 446 0.96 -22.33 11.46
C LEU A 446 0.13 -23.07 12.52
N GLN A 447 -0.80 -22.34 13.13
CA GLN A 447 -1.70 -22.84 14.15
C GLN A 447 -2.73 -23.81 13.56
N GLY A 448 -3.13 -24.82 14.30
CA GLY A 448 -4.18 -25.75 13.91
C GLY A 448 -3.89 -26.59 12.67
N VAL A 449 -4.90 -26.75 11.82
CA VAL A 449 -4.77 -27.46 10.54
C VAL A 449 -4.09 -26.54 9.52
N VAL A 450 -3.07 -27.04 8.86
CA VAL A 450 -2.28 -26.26 7.90
C VAL A 450 -2.70 -26.61 6.48
N GLU A 451 -3.31 -25.66 5.81
CA GLU A 451 -3.60 -25.74 4.39
C GLU A 451 -2.35 -25.46 3.55
N ARG A 452 -2.19 -26.18 2.46
CA ARG A 452 -1.09 -26.04 1.50
C ARG A 452 -1.65 -25.75 0.13
N VAL A 453 -1.23 -24.64 -0.45
CA VAL A 453 -1.78 -24.11 -1.70
C VAL A 453 -0.66 -23.88 -2.72
N PRO A 454 -0.27 -24.89 -3.51
CA PRO A 454 0.49 -24.62 -4.71
C PRO A 454 -0.37 -23.88 -5.73
N ARG A 455 0.18 -22.79 -6.27
CA ARG A 455 -0.45 -21.95 -7.27
C ARG A 455 0.46 -21.82 -8.50
N ARG A 456 -0.14 -21.83 -9.69
CA ARG A 456 0.53 -21.52 -10.95
C ARG A 456 -0.31 -20.50 -11.70
N GLY A 457 0.31 -19.46 -12.21
CA GLY A 457 -0.44 -18.43 -12.87
C GLY A 457 0.39 -17.45 -13.66
N GLY A 458 -0.29 -16.45 -14.17
CA GLY A 458 0.31 -15.34 -14.86
C GLY A 458 -0.56 -14.10 -14.75
N THR A 459 0.10 -12.97 -14.55
CA THR A 459 -0.53 -11.65 -14.57
C THR A 459 -0.03 -10.90 -15.80
N GLY A 460 -0.83 -9.99 -16.29
CA GLY A 460 -0.39 -9.14 -17.38
C GLY A 460 -1.31 -7.96 -17.60
N GLY A 461 -0.79 -6.99 -18.34
CA GLY A 461 -1.57 -5.84 -18.75
C GLY A 461 -0.94 -5.13 -19.92
N GLY A 462 -1.77 -4.51 -20.72
CA GLY A 462 -1.33 -3.82 -21.92
C GLY A 462 -2.26 -2.70 -22.36
N MET A 463 -1.69 -1.81 -23.16
CA MET A 463 -2.42 -0.79 -23.90
C MET A 463 -2.75 -1.36 -25.27
N ILE A 464 -4.03 -1.72 -25.51
CA ILE A 464 -4.47 -2.28 -26.79
C ILE A 464 -4.67 -1.18 -27.83
N ALA A 465 -5.19 -0.05 -27.38
CA ALA A 465 -5.38 1.17 -28.18
C ALA A 465 -5.30 2.40 -27.27
N PRO A 466 -5.22 3.62 -27.81
CA PRO A 466 -5.33 4.83 -27.00
C PRO A 466 -6.59 4.81 -26.15
N GLY A 467 -6.43 4.89 -24.83
CA GLY A 467 -7.53 4.85 -23.87
C GLY A 467 -8.09 3.44 -23.57
N VAL A 468 -7.70 2.38 -24.29
CA VAL A 468 -8.16 1.00 -24.05
C VAL A 468 -7.06 0.19 -23.37
N ARG A 469 -7.39 -0.33 -22.19
CA ARG A 469 -6.48 -1.09 -21.32
C ARG A 469 -7.07 -2.47 -21.09
N LEU A 470 -6.21 -3.48 -21.07
CA LEU A 470 -6.54 -4.83 -20.65
C LEU A 470 -5.61 -5.24 -19.53
N THR A 471 -6.16 -5.77 -18.46
CA THR A 471 -5.39 -6.39 -17.36
C THR A 471 -6.00 -7.74 -17.04
N GLY A 472 -5.23 -8.66 -16.56
CA GLY A 472 -5.71 -9.97 -16.15
C GLY A 472 -4.74 -10.68 -15.22
N ASP A 473 -5.31 -11.50 -14.34
CA ASP A 473 -4.62 -12.53 -13.57
C ASP A 473 -5.33 -13.86 -13.84
N LEU A 474 -4.58 -14.84 -14.28
CA LEU A 474 -5.05 -16.20 -14.53
C LEU A 474 -4.20 -17.15 -13.71
N GLY A 475 -4.83 -17.96 -12.89
CA GLY A 475 -4.11 -18.93 -12.07
C GLY A 475 -4.98 -20.10 -11.65
N VAL A 476 -4.31 -21.16 -11.21
CA VAL A 476 -4.94 -22.35 -10.64
C VAL A 476 -4.36 -22.58 -9.26
N ASN A 477 -5.23 -22.62 -8.26
CA ASN A 477 -4.92 -22.99 -6.89
C ASN A 477 -5.28 -24.45 -6.67
N HIS A 478 -4.42 -25.19 -6.00
CA HIS A 478 -4.68 -26.57 -5.59
C HIS A 478 -4.60 -26.65 -4.07
N TRP A 479 -5.74 -26.86 -3.43
CA TRP A 479 -5.86 -26.89 -1.97
C TRP A 479 -5.65 -28.31 -1.44
N THR A 480 -4.78 -28.45 -0.45
CA THR A 480 -4.55 -29.70 0.29
C THR A 480 -4.40 -29.41 1.77
N ASN A 481 -4.98 -30.24 2.59
CA ASN A 481 -4.83 -30.23 4.06
C ASN A 481 -3.70 -31.15 4.51
#